data_709d396e1c8540ecb2b2e00903520c6e
#
_entry.id   709d396e1c8540ecb2b2e00903520c6e
#
_cell.length_a   1.000
_cell.length_b   1.000
_cell.length_c   1.000
_cell.angle_alpha   90.00
_cell.angle_beta   90.00
_cell.angle_gamma   90.00
#
_symmetry.space_group_name_H-M   'P 1'
#
loop_
_entity.id
_entity.type
_entity.pdbx_description
1 polymer ?
#
loop_
_entity_poly.entity_id
_entity_poly.type
_entity_poly.pdbx_seq_one_letter_code
_entity_poly.pdbx_strand_id
1 'polypeptide(L)'
;MGQKCNPISNRLGIIRGWDSNWFGGKNYGDKLVEDYKIRKYLNARLAKAGIAKIVIERTLKLITITINTARPGIIIGKGGQEVDKLKEELKKITDKEVQINIFEIKRPELDAVIVGNNIARTDRKSTRLN
;
A
#
# COMPACT_ATOMS: atom_id res chain seq x y z
N MET A 1 -10.42 -30.74 -0.47
CA MET A 1 -9.85 -30.67 -1.80
C MET A 1 -8.78 -29.58 -1.87
N GLY A 2 -7.62 -29.91 -2.37
CA GLY A 2 -6.57 -28.97 -2.75
C GLY A 2 -6.18 -27.91 -1.73
N GLN A 3 -5.83 -28.31 -0.53
CA GLN A 3 -5.40 -27.35 0.49
C GLN A 3 -3.97 -26.91 0.22
N LYS A 4 -3.84 -25.80 -0.47
CA LYS A 4 -2.53 -25.21 -0.77
C LYS A 4 -2.19 -24.16 0.26
N CYS A 5 -0.91 -24.14 0.68
CA CYS A 5 -0.39 -23.11 1.55
C CYS A 5 -0.31 -21.78 0.79
N ASN A 6 -0.51 -20.67 1.50
CA ASN A 6 -0.32 -19.35 0.91
C ASN A 6 1.14 -19.20 0.47
N PRO A 7 1.42 -18.95 -0.82
CA PRO A 7 2.79 -18.89 -1.32
C PRO A 7 3.61 -17.75 -0.72
N ILE A 8 2.98 -16.64 -0.37
CA ILE A 8 3.66 -15.51 0.25
C ILE A 8 4.09 -15.87 1.67
N SER A 9 3.19 -16.46 2.45
CA SER A 9 3.51 -16.92 3.81
C SER A 9 4.64 -17.93 3.83
N ASN A 10 4.66 -18.84 2.87
CA ASN A 10 5.66 -19.89 2.80
C ASN A 10 7.07 -19.34 2.58
N ARG A 11 7.18 -18.17 1.95
CA ARG A 11 8.45 -17.55 1.61
C ARG A 11 8.86 -16.44 2.57
N LEU A 12 8.06 -16.17 3.60
CA LEU A 12 8.39 -15.16 4.60
C LEU A 12 9.66 -15.53 5.35
N GLY A 13 10.54 -14.55 5.54
CA GLY A 13 11.81 -14.73 6.22
C GLY A 13 12.92 -15.32 5.36
N ILE A 14 12.62 -15.85 4.17
CA ILE A 14 13.61 -16.42 3.25
C ILE A 14 13.89 -15.44 2.12
N ILE A 15 12.89 -15.18 1.29
CA ILE A 15 13.03 -14.27 0.14
C ILE A 15 12.05 -13.11 0.19
N ARG A 16 11.14 -13.11 1.14
CA ARG A 16 10.11 -12.09 1.24
C ARG A 16 9.93 -11.63 2.68
N GLY A 17 9.76 -10.33 2.88
CA GLY A 17 9.48 -9.75 4.18
C GLY A 17 7.99 -9.51 4.39
N TRP A 18 7.64 -9.06 5.58
CA TRP A 18 6.28 -8.69 5.93
C TRP A 18 5.92 -7.33 5.34
N ASP A 19 4.65 -7.16 4.98
CA ASP A 19 4.13 -5.87 4.53
C ASP A 19 3.92 -4.90 5.70
N SER A 20 3.72 -5.43 6.90
CA SER A 20 3.65 -4.62 8.11
C SER A 20 4.74 -5.09 9.08
N ASN A 21 5.69 -4.22 9.38
CA ASN A 21 6.85 -4.53 10.24
C ASN A 21 6.71 -3.76 11.56
N TRP A 22 6.15 -4.42 12.58
CA TRP A 22 6.00 -3.83 13.91
C TRP A 22 5.70 -4.89 14.95
N PHE A 23 5.94 -4.52 16.20
CA PHE A 23 5.65 -5.39 17.34
C PHE A 23 4.36 -4.92 18.02
N GLY A 24 3.38 -5.82 18.17
CA GLY A 24 2.04 -5.47 18.61
C GLY A 24 1.85 -5.30 20.11
N GLY A 25 2.38 -6.20 20.89
CA GLY A 25 2.14 -6.19 22.34
C GLY A 25 0.65 -6.35 22.69
N LYS A 26 0.19 -5.61 23.68
CA LYS A 26 -1.19 -5.71 24.18
C LYS A 26 -2.23 -5.16 23.18
N ASN A 27 -1.83 -4.20 22.37
CA ASN A 27 -2.74 -3.52 21.42
C ASN A 27 -2.63 -4.06 20.01
N TYR A 28 -2.30 -5.33 19.87
CA TYR A 28 -2.07 -5.95 18.57
C TYR A 28 -3.28 -5.83 17.63
N GLY A 29 -4.47 -6.16 18.15
CA GLY A 29 -5.69 -6.13 17.35
C GLY A 29 -6.05 -4.73 16.86
N ASP A 30 -5.92 -3.73 17.73
CA ASP A 30 -6.21 -2.34 17.36
C ASP A 30 -5.26 -1.83 16.28
N LYS A 31 -3.98 -2.15 16.41
CA LYS A 31 -2.97 -1.77 15.41
C LYS A 31 -3.24 -2.44 14.07
N LEU A 32 -3.66 -3.68 14.08
CA LEU A 32 -3.99 -4.42 12.87
C LEU A 32 -5.19 -3.78 12.15
N VAL A 33 -6.22 -3.37 12.88
CA VAL A 33 -7.38 -2.67 12.33
C VAL A 33 -6.98 -1.32 11.74
N GLU A 34 -6.10 -0.57 12.41
CA GLU A 34 -5.57 0.69 11.87
C GLU A 34 -4.84 0.47 10.56
N ASP A 35 -3.97 -0.55 10.49
CA ASP A 35 -3.23 -0.87 9.26
C ASP A 35 -4.19 -1.19 8.11
N TYR A 36 -5.24 -1.95 8.39
CA TYR A 36 -6.25 -2.27 7.39
C TYR A 36 -6.95 -1.01 6.88
N LYS A 37 -7.33 -0.11 7.77
CA LYS A 37 -7.97 1.16 7.39
C LYS A 37 -7.03 2.03 6.55
N ILE A 38 -5.76 2.10 6.93
CA ILE A 38 -4.76 2.87 6.20
C ILE A 38 -4.58 2.31 4.78
N ARG A 39 -4.44 0.99 4.64
CA ARG A 39 -4.29 0.34 3.34
C ARG A 39 -5.51 0.54 2.46
N LYS A 40 -6.69 0.37 3.00
CA LYS A 40 -7.94 0.56 2.27
C LYS A 40 -8.08 2.00 1.77
N TYR A 41 -7.77 2.97 2.63
CA TYR A 41 -7.82 4.38 2.27
C TYR A 41 -6.83 4.72 1.15
N LEU A 42 -5.59 4.28 1.29
CA LEU A 42 -4.55 4.56 0.31
C LEU A 42 -4.83 3.88 -1.03
N ASN A 43 -5.30 2.65 -1.03
CA ASN A 43 -5.65 1.95 -2.26
C ASN A 43 -6.80 2.64 -3.00
N ALA A 44 -7.80 3.13 -2.28
CA ALA A 44 -8.92 3.84 -2.88
C ALA A 44 -8.50 5.20 -3.44
N ARG A 45 -7.69 5.95 -2.68
CA ARG A 45 -7.29 7.29 -3.08
C ARG A 45 -6.26 7.30 -4.20
N LEU A 46 -5.32 6.36 -4.17
CA LEU A 46 -4.20 6.33 -5.09
C LEU A 46 -4.35 5.26 -6.18
N ALA A 47 -5.58 4.87 -6.48
CA ALA A 47 -5.85 3.83 -7.47
C ALA A 47 -5.24 4.13 -8.84
N LYS A 48 -5.18 5.41 -9.23
CA LYS A 48 -4.63 5.84 -10.52
C LYS A 48 -3.10 5.81 -10.57
N ALA A 49 -2.44 5.79 -9.42
CA ALA A 49 -0.98 5.88 -9.35
C ALA A 49 -0.27 4.55 -9.61
N GLY A 50 -0.99 3.44 -9.68
CA GLY A 50 -0.40 2.14 -9.91
C GLY A 50 0.44 1.67 -8.73
N ILE A 51 -0.20 1.50 -7.58
CA ILE A 51 0.47 1.04 -6.37
C ILE A 51 0.75 -0.45 -6.47
N ALA A 52 2.01 -0.85 -6.27
CA ALA A 52 2.41 -2.26 -6.23
C ALA A 52 2.37 -2.81 -4.82
N LYS A 53 2.90 -2.05 -3.86
CA LYS A 53 3.05 -2.53 -2.50
C LYS A 53 3.04 -1.37 -1.52
N ILE A 54 2.41 -1.58 -0.36
CA ILE A 54 2.42 -0.64 0.75
C ILE A 54 3.02 -1.34 1.95
N VAL A 55 4.12 -0.82 2.48
CA VAL A 55 4.77 -1.35 3.67
C VAL A 55 4.55 -0.37 4.82
N ILE A 56 4.11 -0.88 5.95
CA ILE A 56 3.83 -0.07 7.14
C ILE A 56 4.79 -0.47 8.25
N GLU A 57 5.57 0.50 8.74
CA GLU A 57 6.46 0.32 9.88
C GLU A 57 5.98 1.20 11.03
N ARG A 58 5.89 0.63 12.23
CA ARG A 58 5.47 1.36 13.42
C ARG A 58 6.58 1.43 14.44
N THR A 59 6.80 2.63 14.94
CA THR A 59 7.59 2.86 16.16
C THR A 59 6.64 3.36 17.24
N LEU A 60 7.16 3.67 18.43
CA LEU A 60 6.33 4.13 19.54
C LEU A 60 5.55 5.41 19.23
N LYS A 61 6.13 6.31 18.43
CA LYS A 61 5.52 7.63 18.17
C LYS A 61 5.23 7.90 16.70
N LEU A 62 5.75 7.09 15.80
CA LEU A 62 5.75 7.38 14.37
C LEU A 62 5.30 6.17 13.57
N ILE A 63 4.48 6.41 12.57
CA ILE A 63 4.10 5.40 11.59
C ILE A 63 4.75 5.78 10.27
N THR A 64 5.60 4.90 9.74
CA THR A 64 6.25 5.11 8.45
C THR A 64 5.55 4.25 7.41
N ILE A 65 5.04 4.89 6.36
CA ILE A 65 4.36 4.21 5.27
C ILE A 65 5.23 4.34 4.02
N THR A 66 5.67 3.20 3.50
CA THR A 66 6.46 3.13 2.27
C THR A 66 5.57 2.66 1.13
N ILE A 67 5.45 3.45 0.07
CA ILE A 67 4.59 3.14 -1.07
C ILE A 67 5.47 2.91 -2.29
N ASN A 68 5.40 1.69 -2.84
CA ASN A 68 6.05 1.36 -4.11
C ASN A 68 5.04 1.58 -5.24
N THR A 69 5.34 2.48 -6.15
CA THR A 69 4.41 2.89 -7.19
C THR A 69 5.11 3.03 -8.54
N ALA A 70 4.34 2.83 -9.62
CA ALA A 70 4.83 3.06 -10.97
C ALA A 70 4.85 4.56 -11.34
N ARG A 71 4.02 5.35 -10.69
CA ARG A 71 3.86 6.78 -11.01
C ARG A 71 3.95 7.64 -9.75
N PRO A 72 5.16 7.86 -9.24
CA PRO A 72 5.33 8.65 -8.01
C PRO A 72 4.87 10.11 -8.15
N GLY A 73 4.94 10.67 -9.34
CA GLY A 73 4.51 12.05 -9.59
C GLY A 73 3.05 12.32 -9.28
N ILE A 74 2.18 11.34 -9.46
CA ILE A 74 0.76 11.48 -9.14
C ILE A 74 0.53 11.57 -7.63
N ILE A 75 1.32 10.81 -6.86
CA ILE A 75 1.22 10.78 -5.39
C ILE A 75 1.83 12.04 -4.78
N ILE A 76 3.00 12.46 -5.28
CA ILE A 76 3.69 13.63 -4.75
C ILE A 76 2.94 14.92 -5.12
N GLY A 77 2.42 14.99 -6.34
CA GLY A 77 1.76 16.19 -6.83
C GLY A 77 2.73 17.34 -7.05
N LYS A 78 2.20 18.53 -7.27
CA LYS A 78 3.00 19.72 -7.45
C LYS A 78 3.48 20.23 -6.09
N GLY A 79 4.80 20.29 -5.90
CA GLY A 79 5.41 20.82 -4.68
C GLY A 79 5.11 20.03 -3.41
N GLY A 80 4.75 18.77 -3.54
CA GLY A 80 4.48 17.92 -2.37
C GLY A 80 3.12 18.15 -1.71
N GLN A 81 2.22 18.89 -2.32
CA GLN A 81 0.92 19.21 -1.75
C GLN A 81 0.04 17.98 -1.52
N GLU A 82 0.07 17.03 -2.46
CA GLU A 82 -0.72 15.81 -2.33
C GLU A 82 -0.24 14.93 -1.18
N VAL A 83 1.08 14.87 -0.97
CA VAL A 83 1.66 14.13 0.15
C VAL A 83 1.22 14.75 1.48
N ASP A 84 1.23 16.07 1.57
CA ASP A 84 0.81 16.78 2.79
C ASP A 84 -0.67 16.53 3.10
N LYS A 85 -1.53 16.54 2.07
CA LYS A 85 -2.95 16.20 2.23
C LYS A 85 -3.13 14.77 2.71
N LEU A 86 -2.37 13.83 2.16
CA LEU A 86 -2.41 12.44 2.59
C LEU A 86 -2.01 12.29 4.05
N LYS A 87 -0.98 13.00 4.47
CA LYS A 87 -0.55 12.97 5.88
C LYS A 87 -1.63 13.50 6.81
N GLU A 88 -2.29 14.60 6.45
CA GLU A 88 -3.37 15.16 7.24
C GLU A 88 -4.55 14.20 7.35
N GLU A 89 -4.94 13.60 6.26
CA GLU A 89 -6.06 12.64 6.23
C GLU A 89 -5.73 11.37 7.02
N LEU A 90 -4.48 10.90 6.93
CA LEU A 90 -4.03 9.74 7.70
C LEU A 90 -3.96 10.03 9.20
N LYS A 91 -3.61 11.25 9.59
CA LYS A 91 -3.64 11.67 11.00
C LYS A 91 -5.03 11.60 11.59
N LYS A 92 -6.07 11.80 10.80
CA LYS A 92 -7.45 11.64 11.24
C LYS A 92 -7.82 10.19 11.51
N ILE A 93 -7.18 9.26 10.81
CA ILE A 93 -7.40 7.83 10.99
C ILE A 93 -6.58 7.29 12.16
N THR A 94 -5.35 7.80 12.31
CA THR A 94 -4.42 7.40 13.37
C THR A 94 -4.08 8.60 14.24
N ASP A 95 -3.92 8.38 15.52
CA ASP A 95 -3.54 9.44 16.46
C ASP A 95 -2.04 9.71 16.51
N LYS A 96 -1.27 9.06 15.64
CA LYS A 96 0.19 9.14 15.61
C LYS A 96 0.67 9.94 14.41
N GLU A 97 1.90 10.42 14.50
CA GLU A 97 2.53 11.08 13.36
C GLU A 97 2.78 10.07 12.25
N VAL A 98 2.55 10.50 11.02
CA VAL A 98 2.70 9.67 9.83
C VAL A 98 3.78 10.24 8.94
N GLN A 99 4.71 9.38 8.54
CA GLN A 99 5.72 9.72 7.54
C GLN A 99 5.49 8.86 6.30
N ILE A 100 5.52 9.49 5.13
CA ILE A 100 5.28 8.79 3.87
C ILE A 100 6.56 8.80 3.04
N ASN A 101 7.03 7.61 2.68
CA ASN A 101 8.15 7.41 1.76
C ASN A 101 7.61 6.83 0.46
N ILE A 102 8.07 7.35 -0.67
CA ILE A 102 7.58 6.92 -1.98
C ILE A 102 8.77 6.42 -2.78
N PHE A 103 8.65 5.18 -3.29
CA PHE A 103 9.66 4.57 -4.15
C PHE A 103 9.07 4.30 -5.53
N GLU A 104 9.85 4.60 -6.56
CA GLU A 104 9.47 4.34 -7.93
C GLU A 104 9.86 2.92 -8.33
N ILE A 105 8.97 2.27 -9.05
CA ILE A 105 9.24 0.97 -9.65
C ILE A 105 9.78 1.21 -11.05
N LYS A 106 11.03 0.78 -11.31
CA LYS A 106 11.71 1.03 -12.58
C LYS A 106 11.03 0.31 -13.75
N ARG A 107 10.50 -0.88 -13.52
CA ARG A 107 9.85 -1.68 -14.57
C ARG A 107 8.47 -2.14 -14.09
N PRO A 108 7.44 -1.28 -14.24
CA PRO A 108 6.11 -1.63 -13.75
C PRO A 108 5.49 -2.83 -14.46
N GLU A 109 5.91 -3.14 -15.69
CA GLU A 109 5.40 -4.30 -16.42
C GLU A 109 5.79 -5.64 -15.76
N LEU A 110 6.83 -5.65 -14.92
CA LEU A 110 7.26 -6.85 -14.22
C LEU A 110 6.55 -7.07 -12.89
N ASP A 111 5.78 -6.09 -12.44
CA ASP A 111 5.03 -6.20 -11.19
C ASP A 111 3.64 -6.77 -11.43
N ALA A 112 3.35 -7.89 -10.80
CA ALA A 112 2.09 -8.61 -11.01
C ALA A 112 0.86 -7.80 -10.58
N VAL A 113 0.96 -7.06 -9.48
CA VAL A 113 -0.16 -6.29 -8.95
C VAL A 113 -0.54 -5.15 -9.91
N ILE A 114 0.47 -4.44 -10.42
CA ILE A 114 0.25 -3.33 -11.35
C ILE A 114 -0.34 -3.84 -12.66
N VAL A 115 0.21 -4.93 -13.20
CA VAL A 115 -0.30 -5.55 -14.43
C VAL A 115 -1.72 -6.03 -14.24
N GLY A 116 -2.02 -6.67 -13.11
CA GLY A 116 -3.37 -7.13 -12.79
C GLY A 116 -4.38 -6.00 -12.73
N ASN A 117 -4.03 -4.90 -12.10
CA ASN A 117 -4.90 -3.71 -12.02
C ASN A 117 -5.15 -3.09 -13.39
N ASN A 118 -4.13 -3.04 -14.25
CA ASN A 118 -4.25 -2.53 -15.61
C ASN A 118 -5.18 -3.41 -16.45
N ILE A 119 -5.04 -4.71 -16.35
CA ILE A 119 -5.90 -5.67 -17.05
C ILE A 119 -7.34 -5.52 -16.59
N ALA A 120 -7.58 -5.44 -15.30
CA ALA A 120 -8.92 -5.27 -14.72
C ALA A 120 -9.59 -3.99 -15.24
N ARG A 121 -8.83 -2.91 -15.31
CA ARG A 121 -9.32 -1.63 -15.82
C ARG A 121 -9.67 -1.71 -17.31
N THR A 122 -8.84 -2.38 -18.08
CA THR A 122 -9.05 -2.57 -19.53
C THR A 122 -10.27 -3.43 -19.81
N ASP A 123 -10.43 -4.54 -19.10
CA ASP A 123 -11.58 -5.42 -19.24
C ASP A 123 -12.89 -4.70 -18.92
N ARG A 124 -12.89 -3.90 -17.85
CA ARG A 124 -14.05 -3.12 -17.47
C ARG A 124 -14.48 -2.15 -18.58
N LYS A 125 -13.52 -1.50 -19.21
CA LYS A 125 -13.78 -0.60 -20.34
C LYS A 125 -14.30 -1.36 -21.55
N SER A 126 -13.70 -2.50 -21.87
CA SER A 126 -14.11 -3.35 -22.99
C SER A 126 -15.53 -3.85 -22.81
N THR A 127 -15.88 -4.28 -21.61
CA THR A 127 -17.24 -4.74 -21.28
C THR A 127 -18.28 -3.65 -21.49
N ARG A 128 -17.94 -2.41 -21.17
CA ARG A 128 -18.85 -1.26 -21.37
C ARG A 128 -19.09 -0.94 -22.83
N LEU A 129 -18.09 -1.17 -23.68
CA LEU A 129 -18.19 -0.87 -25.11
C LEU A 129 -18.99 -1.92 -25.88
N ASN A 130 -19.12 -3.08 -25.31
CA ASN A 130 -19.90 -4.18 -25.89
C ASN A 130 -21.28 -4.24 -25.27
#